data_69e68f38da47f139034f3314aad69ad4
#
_entry.id   69e68f38da47f139034f3314aad69ad4
#
_cell.length_a   1.000
_cell.length_b   1.000
_cell.length_c   1.000
_cell.angle_alpha   90.00
_cell.angle_beta   90.00
_cell.angle_gamma   90.00
#
_symmetry.space_group_name_H-M   'P 1'
#
loop_
_entity.id
_entity.type
_entity.pdbx_description
1 polymer ?
#
loop_
_entity_poly.entity_id
_entity_poly.type
_entity_poly.pdbx_seq_one_letter_code
_entity_poly.pdbx_strand_id
1 'polypeptide(L)'
;MRRPGNAVLALWLLAGASAPQEAAAPEHGVEYRGGSWFDGSKFVPRTMYVADGVFRTTAPARLDSVVDLEGGYVVPPFADAHQHLIDPNIEATIQAFLRDGIFYVKDQGNAPVVRRVIEPSLNRPTSIDYVGANQGWTSPGGHPVEVIERGAAHGVAGADYIRDHLDPGLVMQVESVADIEQRWSGFLADKPDFVKVYLLSSEDHARIRGNPSFKGNRGIDPALVPEIVRRARAAGLQVSAHVYTAADFRNAVEAGVQQIAHLPGGRGPDSAFVLTDEDAGLAAELGVTVVTTVVQHRDDALTARLLKTQYAENFEVLRKHGVTLLVGSDLFPGTAATEIAALAGSGLFGNLELLRMWCVTTPRAIFPARRIGALEDGYEASFLVLREDPLADMSATRSISLRVKQGVPIQLDR
;
A
#
# COMPACT_ATOMS: atom_id res chain seq x y z
N MET A 1 46.62 48.47 41.73
CA MET A 1 45.18 48.35 41.43
C MET A 1 44.91 46.89 40.99
N ARG A 2 44.37 46.07 41.86
CA ARG A 2 44.06 44.68 41.60
C ARG A 2 42.57 44.59 41.20
N ARG A 3 42.24 43.96 40.07
CA ARG A 3 40.87 43.63 39.71
C ARG A 3 40.49 42.26 40.26
N PRO A 4 39.31 42.05 40.77
CA PRO A 4 38.85 40.75 41.28
C PRO A 4 38.36 39.84 40.14
N GLY A 5 38.71 38.55 40.20
CA GLY A 5 38.25 37.53 39.30
C GLY A 5 36.81 37.07 39.66
N ASN A 6 35.98 36.95 38.63
CA ASN A 6 34.65 36.32 38.72
C ASN A 6 34.79 34.82 38.62
N ALA A 7 34.42 34.10 39.72
CA ALA A 7 34.24 32.67 39.71
C ALA A 7 32.82 32.36 39.17
N VAL A 8 32.75 31.65 38.03
CA VAL A 8 31.52 31.11 37.46
C VAL A 8 31.25 29.75 38.13
N LEU A 9 30.21 29.69 38.95
CA LEU A 9 29.72 28.44 39.53
C LEU A 9 28.91 27.70 38.48
N ALA A 10 29.44 26.60 37.96
CA ALA A 10 28.70 25.69 37.05
C ALA A 10 27.76 24.81 37.89
N LEU A 11 26.47 25.06 37.82
CA LEU A 11 25.43 24.18 38.38
C LEU A 11 25.23 23.01 37.38
N TRP A 12 25.63 21.80 37.80
CA TRP A 12 25.29 20.57 37.10
C TRP A 12 23.86 20.17 37.52
N LEU A 13 22.90 20.38 36.60
CA LEU A 13 21.58 19.76 36.71
C LEU A 13 21.70 18.27 36.36
N LEU A 14 21.64 17.42 37.37
CA LEU A 14 21.41 15.98 37.22
C LEU A 14 19.97 15.80 36.70
N ALA A 15 19.85 15.60 35.38
CA ALA A 15 18.64 15.08 34.80
C ALA A 15 18.50 13.61 35.24
N GLY A 16 17.67 13.37 36.24
CA GLY A 16 17.26 12.03 36.60
C GLY A 16 16.48 11.40 35.46
N ALA A 17 17.07 10.39 34.81
CA ALA A 17 16.32 9.53 33.92
C ALA A 17 15.30 8.75 34.75
N SER A 18 14.04 9.15 34.69
CA SER A 18 12.93 8.35 35.21
C SER A 18 12.91 7.04 34.41
N ALA A 19 13.03 5.91 35.11
CA ALA A 19 12.76 4.60 34.55
C ALA A 19 11.36 4.62 33.91
N PRO A 20 11.16 3.94 32.77
CA PRO A 20 9.83 3.83 32.20
C PRO A 20 8.89 3.25 33.24
N GLN A 21 7.87 3.99 33.63
CA GLN A 21 6.85 3.55 34.56
C GLN A 21 6.12 2.39 33.84
N GLU A 22 6.21 1.21 34.39
CA GLU A 22 5.49 0.03 33.90
C GLU A 22 4.00 0.39 33.87
N ALA A 23 3.38 0.38 32.71
CA ALA A 23 1.98 0.74 32.57
C ALA A 23 1.15 -0.25 33.41
N ALA A 24 0.27 0.25 34.25
CA ALA A 24 -0.62 -0.59 35.04
C ALA A 24 -1.39 -1.55 34.11
N ALA A 25 -1.59 -2.81 34.55
CA ALA A 25 -2.37 -3.77 33.79
C ALA A 25 -3.77 -3.19 33.50
N PRO A 26 -4.32 -3.38 32.27
CA PRO A 26 -5.65 -2.87 31.95
C PRO A 26 -6.72 -3.49 32.85
N GLU A 27 -7.77 -2.73 33.13
CA GLU A 27 -8.83 -3.17 34.05
C GLU A 27 -9.65 -4.32 33.47
N HIS A 28 -9.94 -4.29 32.17
CA HIS A 28 -10.76 -5.24 31.43
C HIS A 28 -10.08 -5.71 30.14
N GLY A 29 -10.42 -6.91 29.66
CA GLY A 29 -9.94 -7.40 28.39
C GLY A 29 -10.42 -8.80 28.01
N VAL A 30 -10.06 -9.22 26.81
CA VAL A 30 -10.37 -10.52 26.21
C VAL A 30 -9.11 -11.37 26.15
N GLU A 31 -9.19 -12.62 26.61
CA GLU A 31 -8.13 -13.61 26.42
C GLU A 31 -8.35 -14.38 25.12
N TYR A 32 -7.30 -14.50 24.31
CA TYR A 32 -7.23 -15.37 23.14
C TYR A 32 -6.18 -16.46 23.37
N ARG A 33 -6.61 -17.71 23.45
CA ARG A 33 -5.75 -18.88 23.75
C ARG A 33 -5.91 -20.00 22.74
N GLY A 34 -5.05 -21.01 22.86
CA GLY A 34 -5.16 -22.22 22.01
C GLY A 34 -4.77 -21.99 20.55
N GLY A 35 -4.09 -20.88 20.20
CA GLY A 35 -3.63 -20.58 18.85
C GLY A 35 -2.11 -20.56 18.72
N SER A 36 -1.64 -20.69 17.47
CA SER A 36 -0.25 -20.52 17.07
C SER A 36 -0.08 -19.16 16.41
N TRP A 37 0.73 -18.28 16.99
CA TRP A 37 0.86 -16.88 16.62
C TRP A 37 2.11 -16.64 15.79
N PHE A 38 1.98 -15.95 14.67
CA PHE A 38 3.07 -15.61 13.78
C PHE A 38 4.00 -14.57 14.43
N ASP A 39 5.28 -14.91 14.60
CA ASP A 39 6.31 -14.03 15.20
C ASP A 39 7.11 -13.24 14.15
N GLY A 40 6.71 -13.30 12.88
CA GLY A 40 7.45 -12.73 11.74
C GLY A 40 8.36 -13.75 11.04
N SER A 41 8.54 -14.95 11.59
CA SER A 41 9.37 -16.01 11.01
C SER A 41 8.73 -17.41 11.06
N LYS A 42 7.96 -17.69 12.08
CA LYS A 42 7.31 -18.98 12.36
C LYS A 42 6.07 -18.78 13.21
N PHE A 43 5.32 -19.85 13.40
CA PHE A 43 4.20 -19.90 14.34
C PHE A 43 4.66 -20.40 15.70
N VAL A 44 4.24 -19.72 16.77
CA VAL A 44 4.57 -20.04 18.17
C VAL A 44 3.29 -20.13 18.98
N PRO A 45 3.02 -21.25 19.67
CA PRO A 45 1.88 -21.35 20.58
C PRO A 45 2.01 -20.32 21.71
N ARG A 46 0.98 -19.48 21.90
CA ARG A 46 0.93 -18.51 23.00
C ARG A 46 -0.52 -18.08 23.28
N THR A 47 -0.71 -17.50 24.47
CA THR A 47 -1.92 -16.76 24.84
C THR A 47 -1.64 -15.27 24.74
N MET A 48 -2.58 -14.52 24.19
CA MET A 48 -2.53 -13.05 24.11
C MET A 48 -3.81 -12.46 24.69
N TYR A 49 -3.69 -11.28 25.25
CA TYR A 49 -4.82 -10.50 25.74
C TYR A 49 -5.05 -9.30 24.85
N VAL A 50 -6.30 -8.87 24.78
CA VAL A 50 -6.69 -7.65 24.05
C VAL A 50 -7.44 -6.75 25.02
N ALA A 51 -6.93 -5.54 25.19
CA ALA A 51 -7.53 -4.50 26.00
C ALA A 51 -7.33 -3.14 25.32
N ASP A 52 -8.36 -2.29 25.30
CA ASP A 52 -8.33 -0.96 24.68
C ASP A 52 -7.87 -0.97 23.21
N GLY A 53 -8.24 -2.03 22.47
CA GLY A 53 -7.90 -2.18 21.05
C GLY A 53 -6.43 -2.53 20.76
N VAL A 54 -5.62 -2.86 21.76
CA VAL A 54 -4.22 -3.23 21.62
C VAL A 54 -3.92 -4.59 22.27
N PHE A 55 -2.88 -5.26 21.75
CA PHE A 55 -2.38 -6.49 22.37
C PHE A 55 -1.70 -6.23 23.69
N ARG A 56 -1.87 -7.19 24.62
CA ARG A 56 -1.18 -7.28 25.89
C ARG A 56 -0.64 -8.68 26.13
N THR A 57 0.56 -8.77 26.67
CA THR A 57 1.15 -10.04 27.13
C THR A 57 0.82 -10.30 28.61
N THR A 58 0.49 -9.28 29.38
CA THR A 58 0.04 -9.38 30.75
C THR A 58 -1.48 -9.44 30.83
N ALA A 59 -2.00 -10.39 31.61
CA ALA A 59 -3.43 -10.54 31.82
C ALA A 59 -4.03 -9.26 32.41
N PRO A 60 -5.22 -8.81 31.96
CA PRO A 60 -5.94 -7.72 32.57
C PRO A 60 -6.46 -8.14 33.97
N ALA A 61 -6.81 -7.16 34.81
CA ALA A 61 -7.33 -7.43 36.15
C ALA A 61 -8.62 -8.27 36.11
N ARG A 62 -9.43 -8.09 35.05
CA ARG A 62 -10.66 -8.85 34.81
C ARG A 62 -10.75 -9.25 33.34
N LEU A 63 -11.14 -10.50 33.11
CA LEU A 63 -11.48 -11.01 31.78
C LEU A 63 -12.98 -10.81 31.51
N ASP A 64 -13.29 -10.14 30.41
CA ASP A 64 -14.67 -10.01 29.91
C ASP A 64 -15.09 -11.28 29.16
N SER A 65 -14.16 -11.92 28.47
CA SER A 65 -14.38 -13.21 27.81
C SER A 65 -13.06 -13.93 27.54
N VAL A 66 -13.18 -15.24 27.27
CA VAL A 66 -12.08 -16.10 26.83
C VAL A 66 -12.48 -16.72 25.50
N VAL A 67 -11.64 -16.56 24.49
CA VAL A 67 -11.83 -17.10 23.14
C VAL A 67 -10.78 -18.19 22.91
N ASP A 68 -11.23 -19.44 22.68
CA ASP A 68 -10.36 -20.52 22.26
C ASP A 68 -10.22 -20.49 20.74
N LEU A 69 -8.99 -20.43 20.25
CA LEU A 69 -8.66 -20.37 18.82
C LEU A 69 -8.55 -21.76 18.16
N GLU A 70 -8.83 -22.83 18.92
CA GLU A 70 -8.95 -24.21 18.43
C GLU A 70 -7.73 -24.68 17.60
N GLY A 71 -6.53 -24.27 17.99
CA GLY A 71 -5.29 -24.61 17.26
C GLY A 71 -5.01 -23.75 16.02
N GLY A 72 -5.85 -22.73 15.74
CA GLY A 72 -5.72 -21.88 14.56
C GLY A 72 -4.41 -21.08 14.49
N TYR A 73 -4.04 -20.71 13.27
CA TYR A 73 -2.84 -19.94 12.95
C TYR A 73 -3.16 -18.45 12.90
N VAL A 74 -2.57 -17.68 13.80
CA VAL A 74 -2.87 -16.25 13.96
C VAL A 74 -1.85 -15.42 13.21
N VAL A 75 -2.32 -14.57 12.30
CA VAL A 75 -1.49 -13.67 11.49
C VAL A 75 -1.99 -12.23 11.59
N PRO A 76 -1.11 -11.22 11.40
CA PRO A 76 -1.59 -9.85 11.17
C PRO A 76 -2.48 -9.78 9.94
N PRO A 77 -3.42 -8.80 9.86
CA PRO A 77 -4.25 -8.64 8.68
C PRO A 77 -3.44 -8.29 7.43
N PHE A 78 -4.01 -8.63 6.29
CA PHE A 78 -3.43 -8.41 4.97
C PHE A 78 -3.65 -6.99 4.48
N ALA A 79 -2.90 -6.60 3.44
CA ALA A 79 -2.99 -5.29 2.81
C ALA A 79 -3.01 -5.37 1.29
N ASP A 80 -3.54 -4.32 0.64
CA ASP A 80 -3.48 -4.10 -0.80
C ASP A 80 -2.92 -2.68 -1.06
N ALA A 81 -1.69 -2.59 -1.56
CA ALA A 81 -0.99 -1.32 -1.79
C ALA A 81 -1.37 -0.65 -3.13
N HIS A 82 -2.24 -1.28 -3.93
CA HIS A 82 -2.69 -0.72 -5.19
C HIS A 82 -4.12 -1.11 -5.51
N GLN A 83 -5.03 -0.19 -5.24
CA GLN A 83 -6.45 -0.32 -5.54
C GLN A 83 -7.01 0.97 -6.16
N HIS A 84 -8.24 0.85 -6.68
CA HIS A 84 -9.07 1.94 -7.17
C HIS A 84 -10.50 1.75 -6.68
N LEU A 85 -10.87 2.44 -5.58
CA LEU A 85 -12.19 2.35 -4.96
C LEU A 85 -13.17 3.31 -5.64
N ILE A 86 -13.41 3.09 -6.93
CA ILE A 86 -14.16 4.01 -7.81
C ILE A 86 -15.68 3.84 -7.74
N ASP A 87 -16.19 2.77 -7.13
CA ASP A 87 -17.63 2.55 -6.98
C ASP A 87 -18.16 3.33 -5.77
N PRO A 88 -19.09 4.29 -5.96
CA PRO A 88 -19.72 4.99 -4.84
C PRO A 88 -20.55 4.07 -3.93
N ASN A 89 -20.96 2.88 -4.39
CA ASN A 89 -21.62 1.85 -3.60
C ASN A 89 -20.58 0.89 -2.98
N ILE A 90 -19.73 1.43 -2.09
CA ILE A 90 -18.52 0.78 -1.58
C ILE A 90 -18.74 -0.45 -0.70
N GLU A 91 -19.96 -0.70 -0.17
CA GLU A 91 -20.21 -1.72 0.85
C GLU A 91 -19.83 -3.13 0.39
N ALA A 92 -20.23 -3.53 -0.81
CA ALA A 92 -19.88 -4.84 -1.37
C ALA A 92 -18.36 -5.01 -1.53
N THR A 93 -17.67 -3.93 -1.88
CA THR A 93 -16.21 -3.89 -2.00
C THR A 93 -15.56 -4.05 -0.62
N ILE A 94 -16.03 -3.33 0.40
CA ILE A 94 -15.56 -3.48 1.79
C ILE A 94 -15.72 -4.92 2.25
N GLN A 95 -16.89 -5.53 2.04
CA GLN A 95 -17.16 -6.91 2.41
C GLN A 95 -16.23 -7.90 1.68
N ALA A 96 -15.88 -7.65 0.42
CA ALA A 96 -14.93 -8.47 -0.32
C ALA A 96 -13.52 -8.40 0.30
N PHE A 97 -13.03 -7.21 0.60
CA PHE A 97 -11.73 -7.03 1.29
C PHE A 97 -11.71 -7.71 2.66
N LEU A 98 -12.72 -7.48 3.48
CA LEU A 98 -12.82 -8.08 4.81
C LEU A 98 -12.91 -9.61 4.74
N ARG A 99 -13.62 -10.15 3.74
CA ARG A 99 -13.71 -11.60 3.49
C ARG A 99 -12.32 -12.19 3.23
N ASP A 100 -11.50 -11.51 2.44
CA ASP A 100 -10.14 -11.93 2.11
C ASP A 100 -9.12 -11.57 3.20
N GLY A 101 -9.55 -10.99 4.34
CA GLY A 101 -8.69 -10.61 5.45
C GLY A 101 -7.85 -9.36 5.20
N ILE A 102 -8.18 -8.58 4.15
CA ILE A 102 -7.47 -7.34 3.80
C ILE A 102 -8.12 -6.19 4.58
N PHE A 103 -7.36 -5.62 5.53
CA PHE A 103 -7.84 -4.50 6.36
C PHE A 103 -7.24 -3.16 5.95
N TYR A 104 -6.15 -3.15 5.19
CA TYR A 104 -5.37 -1.97 4.85
C TYR A 104 -5.27 -1.79 3.34
N VAL A 105 -5.78 -0.67 2.83
CA VAL A 105 -5.90 -0.41 1.39
C VAL A 105 -5.31 0.94 1.04
N LYS A 106 -4.49 0.96 -0.03
CA LYS A 106 -3.96 2.17 -0.65
C LYS A 106 -4.60 2.35 -2.03
N ASP A 107 -5.39 3.41 -2.17
CA ASP A 107 -6.08 3.77 -3.40
C ASP A 107 -5.20 4.69 -4.25
N GLN A 108 -4.70 4.17 -5.34
CA GLN A 108 -3.71 4.83 -6.20
C GLN A 108 -4.31 5.88 -7.15
N GLY A 109 -5.61 6.06 -7.14
CA GLY A 109 -6.29 7.10 -7.91
C GLY A 109 -7.79 6.99 -7.85
N ASN A 110 -8.43 8.07 -7.44
CA ASN A 110 -9.87 8.21 -7.34
C ASN A 110 -10.28 9.67 -7.58
N ALA A 111 -11.55 9.89 -7.88
CA ALA A 111 -12.07 11.25 -7.93
C ALA A 111 -12.43 11.73 -6.51
N PRO A 112 -12.09 12.98 -6.11
CA PRO A 112 -12.44 13.51 -4.80
C PRO A 112 -13.94 13.48 -4.51
N VAL A 113 -14.75 13.56 -5.54
CA VAL A 113 -16.21 13.45 -5.45
C VAL A 113 -16.65 12.04 -5.03
N VAL A 114 -16.01 10.98 -5.53
CA VAL A 114 -16.25 9.60 -5.10
C VAL A 114 -15.72 9.40 -3.68
N ARG A 115 -14.49 9.86 -3.41
CA ARG A 115 -13.91 9.75 -2.07
C ARG A 115 -14.83 10.34 -1.00
N ARG A 116 -15.40 11.51 -1.21
CA ARG A 116 -16.35 12.13 -0.26
C ARG A 116 -17.59 11.28 0.02
N VAL A 117 -18.02 10.48 -0.96
CA VAL A 117 -19.17 9.56 -0.80
C VAL A 117 -18.78 8.32 0.01
N ILE A 118 -17.62 7.72 -0.28
CA ILE A 118 -17.19 6.46 0.33
C ILE A 118 -16.51 6.63 1.71
N GLU A 119 -15.84 7.76 1.95
CA GLU A 119 -15.03 8.02 3.17
C GLU A 119 -15.80 7.78 4.48
N PRO A 120 -17.11 8.15 4.61
CA PRO A 120 -17.88 7.83 5.81
C PRO A 120 -17.99 6.32 6.11
N SER A 121 -17.80 5.43 5.16
CA SER A 121 -17.84 3.97 5.35
C SER A 121 -16.48 3.36 5.67
N LEU A 122 -15.38 4.14 5.57
CA LEU A 122 -14.01 3.68 5.73
C LEU A 122 -13.42 4.04 7.10
N ASN A 123 -12.23 3.50 7.41
CA ASN A 123 -11.45 3.83 8.62
C ASN A 123 -12.21 3.59 9.94
N ARG A 124 -13.00 2.50 10.02
CA ARG A 124 -13.74 2.06 11.19
C ARG A 124 -13.28 0.67 11.65
N PRO A 125 -13.48 0.27 12.90
CA PRO A 125 -13.15 -1.08 13.36
C PRO A 125 -13.86 -2.19 12.56
N THR A 126 -15.04 -1.90 12.01
CA THR A 126 -15.85 -2.85 11.21
C THR A 126 -15.67 -2.69 9.69
N SER A 127 -14.66 -1.91 9.24
CA SER A 127 -14.39 -1.63 7.83
C SER A 127 -12.90 -1.69 7.53
N ILE A 128 -12.54 -1.45 6.26
CA ILE A 128 -11.14 -1.31 5.85
C ILE A 128 -10.57 0.06 6.24
N ASP A 129 -9.26 0.11 6.47
CA ASP A 129 -8.51 1.35 6.60
C ASP A 129 -7.95 1.75 5.24
N TYR A 130 -8.03 3.03 4.94
CA TYR A 130 -7.85 3.60 3.62
C TYR A 130 -6.93 4.81 3.65
N VAL A 131 -6.07 4.90 2.65
CA VAL A 131 -5.38 6.12 2.22
C VAL A 131 -5.48 6.25 0.71
N GLY A 132 -5.65 7.48 0.20
CA GLY A 132 -5.90 7.71 -1.22
C GLY A 132 -5.15 8.91 -1.81
N ALA A 133 -4.73 8.76 -3.07
CA ALA A 133 -4.07 9.83 -3.84
C ALA A 133 -5.06 10.91 -4.30
N ASN A 134 -6.34 10.59 -4.35
CA ASN A 134 -7.32 11.37 -5.10
C ASN A 134 -6.91 11.45 -6.59
N GLN A 135 -6.75 12.67 -7.14
CA GLN A 135 -6.33 12.85 -8.53
C GLN A 135 -4.88 12.42 -8.75
N GLY A 136 -4.63 11.84 -9.91
CA GLY A 136 -3.27 11.60 -10.38
C GLY A 136 -2.83 12.61 -11.44
N TRP A 137 -1.54 12.86 -11.57
CA TRP A 137 -0.95 13.84 -12.49
C TRP A 137 -0.53 13.16 -13.79
N THR A 138 -1.02 13.67 -14.93
CA THR A 138 -0.75 13.12 -16.27
C THR A 138 -0.71 14.22 -17.33
N SER A 139 -0.38 13.88 -18.57
CA SER A 139 -0.50 14.81 -19.71
C SER A 139 -1.95 14.87 -20.23
N PRO A 140 -2.33 15.91 -21.01
CA PRO A 140 -3.65 15.97 -21.65
C PRO A 140 -3.99 14.71 -22.44
N GLY A 141 -5.12 14.07 -22.10
CA GLY A 141 -5.55 12.79 -22.67
C GLY A 141 -4.62 11.63 -22.38
N GLY A 142 -3.78 11.74 -21.35
CA GLY A 142 -2.88 10.67 -20.91
C GLY A 142 -3.59 9.60 -20.07
N HIS A 143 -2.85 8.54 -19.73
CA HIS A 143 -3.33 7.49 -18.83
C HIS A 143 -3.77 8.10 -17.47
N PRO A 144 -4.87 7.68 -16.86
CA PRO A 144 -5.76 6.57 -17.20
C PRO A 144 -7.06 6.98 -17.93
N VAL A 145 -7.10 8.13 -18.61
CA VAL A 145 -8.35 8.65 -19.25
C VAL A 145 -9.06 7.60 -20.10
N GLU A 146 -8.32 6.89 -20.98
CA GLU A 146 -8.90 5.86 -21.84
C GLU A 146 -9.39 4.64 -21.06
N VAL A 147 -8.70 4.28 -19.95
CA VAL A 147 -9.11 3.15 -19.10
C VAL A 147 -10.51 3.42 -18.53
N ILE A 148 -10.75 4.64 -18.07
CA ILE A 148 -12.06 5.05 -17.54
C ILE A 148 -13.12 5.14 -18.63
N GLU A 149 -12.79 5.73 -19.80
CA GLU A 149 -13.72 5.78 -20.93
C GLU A 149 -14.14 4.37 -21.38
N ARG A 150 -13.18 3.44 -21.45
CA ARG A 150 -13.44 2.03 -21.80
C ARG A 150 -14.23 1.33 -20.69
N GLY A 151 -13.88 1.53 -19.42
CA GLY A 151 -14.60 0.98 -18.27
C GLY A 151 -16.08 1.41 -18.29
N ALA A 152 -16.35 2.68 -18.51
CA ALA A 152 -17.70 3.22 -18.65
C ALA A 152 -18.46 2.56 -19.83
N ALA A 153 -17.81 2.43 -20.99
CA ALA A 153 -18.40 1.78 -22.16
C ALA A 153 -18.75 0.28 -21.92
N HIS A 154 -18.08 -0.37 -20.98
CA HIS A 154 -18.32 -1.77 -20.62
C HIS A 154 -19.10 -1.94 -19.30
N GLY A 155 -19.67 -0.85 -18.75
CA GLY A 155 -20.50 -0.91 -17.54
C GLY A 155 -19.73 -1.24 -16.25
N VAL A 156 -18.45 -0.90 -16.16
CA VAL A 156 -17.68 -1.03 -14.92
C VAL A 156 -18.27 -0.08 -13.87
N ALA A 157 -18.62 -0.61 -12.70
CA ALA A 157 -19.25 0.17 -11.63
C ALA A 157 -18.40 1.41 -11.26
N GLY A 158 -19.04 2.56 -11.18
CA GLY A 158 -18.38 3.85 -10.88
C GLY A 158 -17.67 4.51 -12.06
N ALA A 159 -17.34 3.79 -13.14
CA ALA A 159 -16.60 4.36 -14.27
C ALA A 159 -17.35 5.46 -15.00
N ASP A 160 -18.67 5.32 -15.16
CA ASP A 160 -19.53 6.38 -15.76
C ASP A 160 -19.47 7.67 -14.94
N TYR A 161 -19.58 7.53 -13.63
CA TYR A 161 -19.54 8.66 -12.71
C TYR A 161 -18.21 9.40 -12.77
N ILE A 162 -17.09 8.66 -12.82
CA ILE A 162 -15.74 9.24 -12.92
C ILE A 162 -15.52 9.84 -14.30
N ARG A 163 -15.99 9.22 -15.40
CA ARG A 163 -15.87 9.75 -16.77
C ARG A 163 -16.47 11.16 -16.86
N ASP A 164 -17.61 11.38 -16.23
CA ASP A 164 -18.30 12.67 -16.26
C ASP A 164 -17.60 13.73 -15.38
N HIS A 165 -16.55 13.34 -14.63
CA HIS A 165 -15.76 14.17 -13.72
C HIS A 165 -14.25 14.00 -13.91
N LEU A 166 -13.76 13.79 -15.15
CA LEU A 166 -12.37 13.43 -15.40
C LEU A 166 -11.34 14.52 -15.03
N ASP A 167 -11.56 15.76 -15.43
CA ASP A 167 -10.64 16.87 -15.17
C ASP A 167 -11.41 18.09 -14.62
N PRO A 168 -11.09 18.59 -13.41
CA PRO A 168 -10.02 18.16 -12.49
C PRO A 168 -10.42 17.02 -11.55
N GLY A 169 -11.32 16.13 -11.94
CA GLY A 169 -11.86 15.07 -11.10
C GLY A 169 -10.87 13.95 -10.79
N LEU A 170 -10.65 13.01 -11.72
CA LEU A 170 -9.74 11.88 -11.51
C LEU A 170 -8.28 12.25 -11.79
N VAL A 171 -8.03 13.17 -12.72
CA VAL A 171 -6.69 13.54 -13.16
C VAL A 171 -6.44 15.04 -13.13
N MET A 172 -5.20 15.40 -12.89
CA MET A 172 -4.65 16.75 -13.10
C MET A 172 -3.81 16.71 -14.39
N GLN A 173 -4.38 17.22 -15.49
CA GLN A 173 -3.69 17.25 -16.78
C GLN A 173 -2.79 18.48 -16.86
N VAL A 174 -1.50 18.26 -17.11
CA VAL A 174 -0.46 19.33 -17.15
C VAL A 174 0.54 19.11 -18.28
N GLU A 175 1.03 20.22 -18.84
CA GLU A 175 2.08 20.24 -19.88
C GLU A 175 3.26 21.11 -19.47
N SER A 176 3.17 21.85 -18.37
CA SER A 176 4.19 22.79 -17.92
C SER A 176 4.24 22.89 -16.39
N VAL A 177 5.35 23.47 -15.88
CA VAL A 177 5.49 23.84 -14.46
C VAL A 177 4.42 24.87 -14.05
N ALA A 178 4.04 25.77 -14.96
CA ALA A 178 2.99 26.76 -14.69
C ALA A 178 1.62 26.10 -14.46
N ASP A 179 1.29 25.04 -15.21
CA ASP A 179 0.05 24.29 -14.99
C ASP A 179 0.05 23.60 -13.63
N ILE A 180 1.19 23.02 -13.23
CA ILE A 180 1.35 22.41 -11.90
C ILE A 180 1.11 23.47 -10.82
N GLU A 181 1.74 24.65 -10.95
CA GLU A 181 1.59 25.73 -10.00
C GLU A 181 0.14 26.19 -9.87
N GLN A 182 -0.53 26.38 -10.97
CA GLN A 182 -1.94 26.82 -11.01
C GLN A 182 -2.89 25.81 -10.34
N ARG A 183 -2.64 24.49 -10.50
CA ARG A 183 -3.52 23.42 -10.00
C ARG A 183 -3.17 22.95 -8.58
N TRP A 184 -1.96 23.24 -8.10
CA TRP A 184 -1.44 22.63 -6.87
C TRP A 184 -2.25 22.95 -5.61
N SER A 185 -2.71 24.19 -5.45
CA SER A 185 -3.52 24.57 -4.28
C SER A 185 -4.89 23.88 -4.27
N GLY A 186 -5.54 23.74 -5.43
CA GLY A 186 -6.78 22.99 -5.58
C GLY A 186 -6.61 21.50 -5.28
N PHE A 187 -5.52 20.89 -5.75
CA PHE A 187 -5.16 19.52 -5.43
C PHE A 187 -5.00 19.30 -3.92
N LEU A 188 -4.29 20.17 -3.22
CA LEU A 188 -4.14 20.07 -1.76
C LEU A 188 -5.44 20.31 -0.99
N ALA A 189 -6.36 21.13 -1.52
CA ALA A 189 -7.66 21.37 -0.91
C ALA A 189 -8.53 20.10 -0.83
N ASP A 190 -8.33 19.15 -1.73
CA ASP A 190 -8.99 17.83 -1.71
C ASP A 190 -8.34 16.83 -0.74
N LYS A 191 -7.30 17.25 0.03
CA LYS A 191 -6.65 16.49 1.10
C LYS A 191 -6.18 15.09 0.68
N PRO A 192 -5.33 14.97 -0.35
CA PRO A 192 -4.74 13.68 -0.69
C PRO A 192 -3.81 13.19 0.42
N ASP A 193 -3.75 11.87 0.63
CA ASP A 193 -2.81 11.26 1.58
C ASP A 193 -1.41 11.09 0.97
N PHE A 194 -1.32 11.07 -0.36
CA PHE A 194 -0.08 11.03 -1.15
C PHE A 194 -0.35 11.54 -2.58
N VAL A 195 0.69 11.73 -3.36
CA VAL A 195 0.59 12.18 -4.76
C VAL A 195 0.75 10.99 -5.69
N LYS A 196 -0.07 10.88 -6.73
CA LYS A 196 0.08 9.92 -7.83
C LYS A 196 0.51 10.63 -9.10
N VAL A 197 1.51 10.07 -9.79
CA VAL A 197 1.91 10.48 -11.15
C VAL A 197 1.82 9.29 -12.11
N TYR A 198 1.56 9.56 -13.38
CA TYR A 198 1.47 8.52 -14.41
C TYR A 198 2.58 8.72 -15.43
N LEU A 199 3.61 7.89 -15.39
CA LEU A 199 4.63 7.75 -16.42
C LEU A 199 4.25 6.57 -17.32
N LEU A 200 4.30 6.77 -18.62
CA LEU A 200 3.99 5.75 -19.62
C LEU A 200 4.78 6.01 -20.89
N SER A 201 5.69 5.09 -21.24
CA SER A 201 6.56 5.19 -22.41
C SER A 201 7.38 6.48 -22.43
N SER A 202 8.04 6.80 -21.32
CA SER A 202 8.82 8.02 -21.14
C SER A 202 9.95 8.18 -22.16
N GLU A 203 10.52 7.07 -22.63
CA GLU A 203 11.54 7.02 -23.69
C GLU A 203 11.06 7.60 -25.01
N ASP A 204 9.76 7.53 -25.24
CA ASP A 204 9.11 8.02 -26.47
C ASP A 204 8.33 9.31 -26.27
N HIS A 205 8.38 9.93 -25.09
CA HIS A 205 7.51 11.06 -24.72
C HIS A 205 7.48 12.15 -25.80
N ALA A 206 8.64 12.57 -26.30
CA ALA A 206 8.72 13.62 -27.34
C ALA A 206 7.99 13.24 -28.64
N ARG A 207 7.96 11.95 -28.99
CA ARG A 207 7.33 11.41 -30.22
C ARG A 207 5.81 11.28 -30.06
N ILE A 208 5.36 10.89 -28.88
CA ILE A 208 3.94 10.60 -28.60
C ILE A 208 3.17 11.79 -28.05
N ARG A 209 3.86 12.80 -27.52
CA ARG A 209 3.28 14.04 -27.00
C ARG A 209 2.37 14.69 -28.03
N GLY A 210 1.12 15.00 -27.64
CA GLY A 210 0.15 15.66 -28.49
C GLY A 210 -0.39 14.81 -29.66
N ASN A 211 0.11 13.58 -29.89
CA ASN A 211 -0.36 12.72 -30.95
C ASN A 211 -1.67 12.00 -30.55
N PRO A 212 -2.81 12.26 -31.25
CA PRO A 212 -4.10 11.67 -30.92
C PRO A 212 -4.12 10.13 -30.94
N SER A 213 -3.25 9.50 -31.76
CA SER A 213 -3.16 8.04 -31.86
C SER A 213 -2.63 7.39 -30.57
N PHE A 214 -2.04 8.18 -29.68
CA PHE A 214 -1.53 7.73 -28.37
C PHE A 214 -2.39 8.21 -27.19
N LYS A 215 -3.65 8.65 -27.44
CA LYS A 215 -4.58 8.95 -26.37
C LYS A 215 -4.69 7.74 -25.42
N GLY A 216 -4.56 7.98 -24.12
CA GLY A 216 -4.55 6.94 -23.08
C GLY A 216 -3.25 6.12 -22.97
N ASN A 217 -2.39 6.14 -23.99
CA ASN A 217 -1.12 5.41 -24.05
C ASN A 217 0.09 6.36 -23.93
N ARG A 218 -0.02 7.39 -23.09
CA ARG A 218 1.05 8.32 -22.76
C ARG A 218 0.91 8.79 -21.30
N GLY A 219 2.02 9.09 -20.67
CA GLY A 219 2.09 9.62 -19.31
C GLY A 219 2.37 11.13 -19.29
N ILE A 220 2.67 11.64 -18.10
CA ILE A 220 3.20 12.98 -17.89
C ILE A 220 4.60 13.11 -18.53
N ASP A 221 4.97 14.34 -18.90
CA ASP A 221 6.36 14.64 -19.27
C ASP A 221 7.26 14.29 -18.09
N PRO A 222 8.23 13.34 -18.23
CA PRO A 222 9.13 12.97 -17.14
C PRO A 222 9.91 14.16 -16.58
N ALA A 223 10.16 15.19 -17.37
CA ALA A 223 10.83 16.43 -16.93
C ALA A 223 10.01 17.24 -15.89
N LEU A 224 8.70 17.01 -15.78
CA LEU A 224 7.82 17.67 -14.80
C LEU A 224 7.76 16.94 -13.46
N VAL A 225 8.12 15.65 -13.40
CA VAL A 225 8.02 14.84 -12.19
C VAL A 225 8.87 15.38 -11.02
N PRO A 226 10.12 15.85 -11.22
CA PRO A 226 10.93 16.44 -10.14
C PRO A 226 10.25 17.62 -9.46
N GLU A 227 9.53 18.47 -10.21
CA GLU A 227 8.78 19.60 -9.63
C GLU A 227 7.60 19.12 -8.77
N ILE A 228 6.86 18.11 -9.23
CA ILE A 228 5.79 17.49 -8.43
C ILE A 228 6.37 16.89 -7.15
N VAL A 229 7.47 16.14 -7.22
CA VAL A 229 8.15 15.56 -6.06
C VAL A 229 8.60 16.64 -5.08
N ARG A 230 9.19 17.73 -5.57
CA ARG A 230 9.60 18.87 -4.74
C ARG A 230 8.42 19.50 -3.99
N ARG A 231 7.29 19.72 -4.66
CA ARG A 231 6.07 20.27 -4.06
C ARG A 231 5.43 19.30 -3.08
N ALA A 232 5.34 18.02 -3.43
CA ALA A 232 4.83 16.97 -2.55
C ALA A 232 5.63 16.90 -1.25
N ARG A 233 6.97 16.87 -1.34
CA ARG A 233 7.86 16.88 -0.18
C ARG A 233 7.65 18.11 0.71
N ALA A 234 7.48 19.30 0.11
CA ALA A 234 7.20 20.53 0.86
C ALA A 234 5.83 20.49 1.58
N ALA A 235 4.88 19.70 1.08
CA ALA A 235 3.58 19.45 1.70
C ALA A 235 3.57 18.23 2.66
N GLY A 236 4.71 17.57 2.87
CA GLY A 236 4.79 16.35 3.70
C GLY A 236 4.19 15.11 3.06
N LEU A 237 3.99 15.11 1.73
CA LEU A 237 3.39 14.03 0.98
C LEU A 237 4.45 13.19 0.26
N GLN A 238 4.24 11.88 0.20
CA GLN A 238 4.99 10.96 -0.67
C GLN A 238 4.44 11.00 -2.09
N VAL A 239 5.27 10.55 -3.06
CA VAL A 239 4.85 10.37 -4.45
C VAL A 239 4.90 8.90 -4.85
N SER A 240 3.83 8.42 -5.47
CA SER A 240 3.72 7.09 -6.08
C SER A 240 3.62 7.25 -7.61
N ALA A 241 4.41 6.50 -8.36
CA ALA A 241 4.43 6.57 -9.82
C ALA A 241 3.87 5.29 -10.45
N HIS A 242 2.86 5.45 -11.34
CA HIS A 242 2.59 4.45 -12.35
C HIS A 242 3.76 4.38 -13.32
N VAL A 243 4.23 3.20 -13.62
CA VAL A 243 5.24 2.97 -14.64
C VAL A 243 4.83 1.79 -15.52
N TYR A 244 5.26 1.79 -16.76
CA TYR A 244 5.00 0.70 -17.70
C TYR A 244 6.31 0.08 -18.22
N THR A 245 7.30 0.92 -18.55
CA THR A 245 8.61 0.48 -19.05
C THR A 245 9.72 0.63 -18.00
N ALA A 246 10.88 0.04 -18.26
CA ALA A 246 12.09 0.24 -17.46
C ALA A 246 12.55 1.72 -17.48
N ALA A 247 12.31 2.43 -18.60
CA ALA A 247 12.60 3.86 -18.69
C ALA A 247 11.68 4.69 -17.79
N ASP A 248 10.39 4.34 -17.69
CA ASP A 248 9.47 4.98 -16.74
C ASP A 248 9.93 4.77 -15.31
N PHE A 249 10.35 3.53 -14.97
CA PHE A 249 10.89 3.21 -13.66
C PHE A 249 12.10 4.08 -13.32
N ARG A 250 13.08 4.15 -14.22
CA ARG A 250 14.30 4.96 -14.05
C ARG A 250 13.96 6.43 -13.86
N ASN A 251 13.14 7.01 -14.74
CA ASN A 251 12.73 8.41 -14.64
C ASN A 251 12.01 8.73 -13.32
N ALA A 252 11.16 7.80 -12.84
CA ALA A 252 10.49 7.95 -11.55
C ALA A 252 11.48 7.95 -10.38
N VAL A 253 12.41 6.99 -10.35
CA VAL A 253 13.41 6.85 -9.29
C VAL A 253 14.37 8.05 -9.27
N GLU A 254 14.89 8.46 -10.43
CA GLU A 254 15.77 9.64 -10.57
C GLU A 254 15.07 10.94 -10.17
N ALA A 255 13.76 11.06 -10.41
CA ALA A 255 12.96 12.20 -9.96
C ALA A 255 12.74 12.22 -8.44
N GLY A 256 13.07 11.14 -7.71
CA GLY A 256 12.94 11.04 -6.25
C GLY A 256 11.56 10.60 -5.77
N VAL A 257 10.83 9.81 -6.56
CA VAL A 257 9.57 9.15 -6.16
C VAL A 257 9.86 8.12 -5.08
N GLN A 258 8.96 7.94 -4.11
CA GLN A 258 9.15 7.00 -3.00
C GLN A 258 8.52 5.63 -3.23
N GLN A 259 7.57 5.53 -4.16
CA GLN A 259 6.92 4.26 -4.49
C GLN A 259 6.70 4.11 -5.98
N ILE A 260 7.04 2.95 -6.50
CA ILE A 260 6.67 2.50 -7.85
C ILE A 260 5.40 1.65 -7.71
N ALA A 261 4.35 2.05 -8.41
CA ALA A 261 3.02 1.46 -8.27
C ALA A 261 2.82 0.16 -9.04
N HIS A 262 3.68 -0.11 -10.02
CA HIS A 262 3.65 -1.33 -10.84
C HIS A 262 5.06 -1.84 -11.09
N LEU A 263 5.19 -3.17 -11.22
CA LEU A 263 6.40 -3.74 -11.79
C LEU A 263 6.38 -3.55 -13.31
N PRO A 264 7.46 -3.04 -13.94
CA PRO A 264 7.52 -2.94 -15.40
C PRO A 264 7.28 -4.29 -16.07
N GLY A 265 6.43 -4.31 -17.11
CA GLY A 265 6.14 -5.53 -17.85
C GLY A 265 4.98 -5.35 -18.82
N GLY A 266 5.03 -6.01 -19.98
CA GLY A 266 4.00 -5.86 -20.97
C GLY A 266 4.22 -6.67 -22.27
N ARG A 267 3.46 -6.28 -23.29
CA ARG A 267 3.55 -6.86 -24.65
C ARG A 267 4.59 -6.06 -25.43
N GLY A 268 5.79 -6.59 -25.57
CA GLY A 268 6.87 -5.96 -26.32
C GLY A 268 8.19 -6.69 -26.13
N PRO A 269 9.30 -6.14 -26.64
CA PRO A 269 10.63 -6.71 -26.45
C PRO A 269 11.03 -6.59 -24.95
N ASP A 270 11.66 -7.63 -24.40
CA ASP A 270 12.03 -7.67 -22.98
C ASP A 270 12.94 -6.50 -22.58
N SER A 271 13.80 -6.02 -23.49
CA SER A 271 14.67 -4.86 -23.27
C SER A 271 13.94 -3.55 -22.91
N ALA A 272 12.65 -3.45 -23.20
CA ALA A 272 11.85 -2.29 -22.81
C ALA A 272 11.32 -2.39 -21.37
N PHE A 273 11.34 -3.59 -20.76
CA PHE A 273 10.66 -3.87 -19.51
C PHE A 273 11.58 -4.39 -18.41
N VAL A 274 12.71 -4.98 -18.77
CA VAL A 274 13.63 -5.57 -17.80
C VAL A 274 14.52 -4.49 -17.21
N LEU A 275 14.54 -4.43 -15.88
CA LEU A 275 15.35 -3.50 -15.10
C LEU A 275 16.82 -3.93 -15.09
N THR A 276 17.72 -2.97 -15.07
CA THR A 276 19.15 -3.19 -14.90
C THR A 276 19.56 -3.24 -13.44
N ASP A 277 20.78 -3.74 -13.16
CA ASP A 277 21.39 -3.64 -11.83
C ASP A 277 21.49 -2.19 -11.35
N GLU A 278 21.72 -1.23 -12.25
CA GLU A 278 21.80 0.19 -11.94
C GLU A 278 20.44 0.74 -11.51
N ASP A 279 19.36 0.39 -12.21
CA ASP A 279 17.98 0.79 -11.87
C ASP A 279 17.60 0.30 -10.46
N ALA A 280 17.85 -0.99 -10.18
CA ALA A 280 17.54 -1.59 -8.90
C ALA A 280 18.45 -1.06 -7.77
N GLY A 281 19.74 -0.84 -8.06
CA GLY A 281 20.70 -0.28 -7.11
C GLY A 281 20.31 1.13 -6.68
N LEU A 282 19.94 2.00 -7.63
CA LEU A 282 19.49 3.37 -7.33
C LEU A 282 18.16 3.35 -6.54
N ALA A 283 17.22 2.48 -6.90
CA ALA A 283 15.96 2.33 -6.16
C ALA A 283 16.21 1.89 -4.70
N ALA A 284 17.15 0.97 -4.47
CA ALA A 284 17.53 0.54 -3.13
C ALA A 284 18.22 1.65 -2.33
N GLU A 285 19.16 2.39 -2.94
CA GLU A 285 19.86 3.52 -2.31
C GLU A 285 18.88 4.61 -1.85
N LEU A 286 17.87 4.89 -2.65
CA LEU A 286 16.85 5.90 -2.34
C LEU A 286 15.71 5.37 -1.48
N GLY A 287 15.71 4.10 -1.11
CA GLY A 287 14.66 3.46 -0.30
C GLY A 287 13.30 3.38 -1.00
N VAL A 288 13.29 3.31 -2.33
CA VAL A 288 12.06 3.21 -3.11
C VAL A 288 11.41 1.85 -2.90
N THR A 289 10.09 1.84 -2.72
CA THR A 289 9.30 0.61 -2.64
C THR A 289 8.65 0.30 -3.98
N VAL A 290 8.45 -0.99 -4.30
CA VAL A 290 7.83 -1.44 -5.56
C VAL A 290 6.63 -2.32 -5.26
N VAL A 291 5.47 -1.97 -5.83
CA VAL A 291 4.25 -2.78 -5.74
C VAL A 291 4.23 -3.81 -6.86
N THR A 292 3.87 -5.05 -6.56
CA THR A 292 4.01 -6.18 -7.48
C THR A 292 3.04 -6.13 -8.67
N THR A 293 1.74 -6.05 -8.42
CA THR A 293 0.63 -5.92 -9.41
C THR A 293 0.74 -6.80 -10.66
N VAL A 294 1.22 -8.04 -10.51
CA VAL A 294 1.44 -8.93 -11.67
C VAL A 294 0.14 -9.32 -12.39
N VAL A 295 -1.00 -9.23 -11.69
CA VAL A 295 -2.34 -9.60 -12.23
C VAL A 295 -3.07 -8.43 -12.89
N GLN A 296 -2.50 -7.22 -12.91
CA GLN A 296 -3.13 -6.00 -13.43
C GLN A 296 -3.65 -6.10 -14.87
N HIS A 297 -3.00 -6.93 -15.70
CA HIS A 297 -3.38 -7.08 -17.10
C HIS A 297 -4.71 -7.81 -17.32
N ARG A 298 -5.26 -8.49 -16.30
CA ARG A 298 -6.48 -9.32 -16.40
C ARG A 298 -6.43 -10.34 -17.55
N ASP A 299 -5.24 -10.84 -17.84
CA ASP A 299 -4.93 -11.82 -18.88
C ASP A 299 -4.01 -12.87 -18.27
N ASP A 300 -4.57 -14.01 -17.88
CA ASP A 300 -3.85 -15.08 -17.17
C ASP A 300 -2.70 -15.63 -18.01
N ALA A 301 -2.87 -15.72 -19.33
CA ALA A 301 -1.83 -16.22 -20.22
C ALA A 301 -0.65 -15.22 -20.31
N LEU A 302 -0.94 -13.93 -20.38
CA LEU A 302 0.07 -12.89 -20.34
C LEU A 302 0.77 -12.87 -18.96
N THR A 303 0.03 -12.89 -17.88
CA THR A 303 0.57 -12.94 -16.51
C THR A 303 1.50 -14.14 -16.33
N ALA A 304 1.06 -15.33 -16.72
CA ALA A 304 1.86 -16.55 -16.63
C ALA A 304 3.14 -16.50 -17.49
N ARG A 305 3.10 -15.83 -18.64
CA ARG A 305 4.27 -15.57 -19.46
C ARG A 305 5.24 -14.60 -18.77
N LEU A 306 4.74 -13.47 -18.32
CA LEU A 306 5.56 -12.42 -17.68
C LEU A 306 6.22 -12.91 -16.39
N LEU A 307 5.54 -13.75 -15.61
CA LEU A 307 6.10 -14.39 -14.40
C LEU A 307 7.25 -15.37 -14.71
N LYS A 308 7.42 -15.78 -15.95
CA LYS A 308 8.54 -16.64 -16.40
C LYS A 308 9.63 -15.85 -17.14
N THR A 309 9.41 -14.58 -17.44
CA THR A 309 10.30 -13.72 -18.22
C THR A 309 10.52 -12.40 -17.48
N GLN A 310 9.99 -11.30 -17.99
CA GLN A 310 10.21 -9.93 -17.50
C GLN A 310 10.01 -9.76 -15.99
N TYR A 311 8.91 -10.28 -15.43
CA TYR A 311 8.67 -10.18 -13.97
C TYR A 311 9.67 -11.01 -13.17
N ALA A 312 10.04 -12.21 -13.64
CA ALA A 312 11.04 -13.03 -12.96
C ALA A 312 12.40 -12.31 -12.87
N GLU A 313 12.86 -11.75 -13.99
CA GLU A 313 14.13 -11.00 -14.04
C GLU A 313 14.06 -9.74 -13.18
N ASN A 314 12.94 -9.00 -13.22
CA ASN A 314 12.75 -7.80 -12.41
C ASN A 314 12.70 -8.14 -10.90
N PHE A 315 12.02 -9.21 -10.49
CA PHE A 315 12.04 -9.63 -9.08
C PHE A 315 13.42 -10.07 -8.65
N GLU A 316 14.16 -10.77 -9.50
CA GLU A 316 15.52 -11.21 -9.18
C GLU A 316 16.45 -10.01 -8.91
N VAL A 317 16.48 -9.03 -9.83
CA VAL A 317 17.36 -7.87 -9.69
C VAL A 317 16.95 -6.98 -8.52
N LEU A 318 15.65 -6.73 -8.31
CA LEU A 318 15.16 -5.94 -7.19
C LEU A 318 15.49 -6.57 -5.84
N ARG A 319 15.32 -7.91 -5.71
CA ARG A 319 15.64 -8.66 -4.48
C ARG A 319 17.14 -8.71 -4.24
N LYS A 320 17.95 -8.88 -5.29
CA LYS A 320 19.43 -8.84 -5.21
C LYS A 320 19.94 -7.55 -4.59
N HIS A 321 19.29 -6.43 -4.89
CA HIS A 321 19.62 -5.11 -4.34
C HIS A 321 18.89 -4.77 -3.04
N GLY A 322 18.01 -5.64 -2.55
CA GLY A 322 17.27 -5.43 -1.31
C GLY A 322 16.14 -4.41 -1.41
N VAL A 323 15.63 -4.16 -2.62
CA VAL A 323 14.46 -3.28 -2.81
C VAL A 323 13.24 -3.89 -2.14
N THR A 324 12.51 -3.08 -1.37
CA THR A 324 11.32 -3.52 -0.66
C THR A 324 10.15 -3.71 -1.63
N LEU A 325 9.62 -4.93 -1.69
CA LEU A 325 8.43 -5.29 -2.47
C LEU A 325 7.18 -5.20 -1.60
N LEU A 326 6.09 -4.69 -2.19
CA LEU A 326 4.77 -4.57 -1.57
C LEU A 326 3.73 -5.32 -2.40
N VAL A 327 2.74 -5.91 -1.74
CA VAL A 327 1.62 -6.57 -2.42
C VAL A 327 0.54 -5.56 -2.79
N GLY A 328 0.14 -5.55 -4.04
CA GLY A 328 -0.99 -4.79 -4.56
C GLY A 328 -1.54 -5.43 -5.81
N SER A 329 -2.81 -5.25 -6.12
CA SER A 329 -3.46 -5.98 -7.20
C SER A 329 -3.77 -5.17 -8.45
N ASP A 330 -4.15 -3.91 -8.31
CA ASP A 330 -4.74 -3.08 -9.38
C ASP A 330 -5.98 -3.75 -10.02
N LEU A 331 -6.72 -4.52 -9.22
CA LEU A 331 -7.94 -5.20 -9.64
C LEU A 331 -9.17 -4.51 -9.05
N PHE A 332 -10.03 -4.00 -9.91
CA PHE A 332 -11.34 -3.48 -9.53
C PHE A 332 -12.43 -3.93 -10.54
N PRO A 333 -13.39 -4.77 -10.13
CA PRO A 333 -13.43 -5.46 -8.84
C PRO A 333 -12.35 -6.51 -8.70
N GLY A 334 -11.92 -6.74 -7.45
CA GLY A 334 -10.92 -7.73 -7.07
C GLY A 334 -10.10 -7.29 -5.87
N THR A 335 -9.23 -8.16 -5.40
CA THR A 335 -8.38 -7.93 -4.23
C THR A 335 -6.99 -8.54 -4.41
N ALA A 336 -6.04 -8.13 -3.56
CA ALA A 336 -4.69 -8.71 -3.53
C ALA A 336 -4.63 -10.22 -3.22
N ALA A 337 -5.74 -10.86 -2.85
CA ALA A 337 -5.78 -12.32 -2.72
C ALA A 337 -5.50 -13.03 -4.06
N THR A 338 -5.91 -12.41 -5.20
CA THR A 338 -5.59 -12.91 -6.54
C THR A 338 -4.10 -12.71 -6.86
N GLU A 339 -3.54 -11.57 -6.49
CA GLU A 339 -2.10 -11.28 -6.64
C GLU A 339 -1.24 -12.31 -5.90
N ILE A 340 -1.54 -12.56 -4.63
CA ILE A 340 -0.84 -13.54 -3.81
C ILE A 340 -0.96 -14.96 -4.39
N ALA A 341 -2.11 -15.34 -4.91
CA ALA A 341 -2.28 -16.65 -5.55
C ALA A 341 -1.39 -16.79 -6.79
N ALA A 342 -1.29 -15.75 -7.62
CA ALA A 342 -0.41 -15.75 -8.79
C ALA A 342 1.08 -15.82 -8.40
N LEU A 343 1.49 -15.03 -7.40
CA LEU A 343 2.87 -15.04 -6.89
C LEU A 343 3.24 -16.39 -6.26
N ALA A 344 2.36 -16.99 -5.46
CA ALA A 344 2.58 -18.31 -4.88
C ALA A 344 2.69 -19.40 -5.95
N GLY A 345 1.81 -19.35 -6.97
CA GLY A 345 1.82 -20.28 -8.09
C GLY A 345 3.03 -20.15 -9.03
N SER A 346 3.74 -19.01 -9.00
CA SER A 346 4.91 -18.76 -9.85
C SER A 346 6.16 -19.53 -9.45
N GLY A 347 6.28 -19.90 -8.16
CA GLY A 347 7.49 -20.49 -7.58
C GLY A 347 8.66 -19.51 -7.39
N LEU A 348 8.47 -18.23 -7.64
CA LEU A 348 9.51 -17.20 -7.45
C LEU A 348 9.73 -16.82 -5.99
N PHE A 349 8.76 -17.08 -5.12
CA PHE A 349 8.75 -16.69 -3.71
C PHE A 349 8.44 -17.86 -2.81
N GLY A 350 9.08 -17.91 -1.63
CA GLY A 350 8.71 -18.83 -0.57
C GLY A 350 7.48 -18.35 0.21
N ASN A 351 6.73 -19.29 0.83
CA ASN A 351 5.51 -18.96 1.58
C ASN A 351 5.77 -17.95 2.72
N LEU A 352 6.88 -18.08 3.44
CA LEU A 352 7.25 -17.14 4.51
C LEU A 352 7.47 -15.73 3.96
N GLU A 353 8.13 -15.60 2.82
CA GLU A 353 8.38 -14.31 2.16
C GLU A 353 7.06 -13.65 1.74
N LEU A 354 6.19 -14.39 1.07
CA LEU A 354 4.86 -13.90 0.67
C LEU A 354 4.01 -13.50 1.87
N LEU A 355 3.98 -14.32 2.92
CA LEU A 355 3.21 -14.01 4.12
C LEU A 355 3.71 -12.72 4.78
N ARG A 356 5.04 -12.58 4.95
CA ARG A 356 5.64 -11.36 5.51
C ARG A 356 5.38 -10.14 4.65
N MET A 357 5.51 -10.26 3.34
CA MET A 357 5.24 -9.18 2.40
C MET A 357 3.79 -8.71 2.54
N TRP A 358 2.83 -9.65 2.65
CA TRP A 358 1.40 -9.35 2.64
C TRP A 358 0.86 -8.84 3.99
N CYS A 359 1.31 -9.41 5.14
CA CYS A 359 0.76 -9.06 6.45
C CYS A 359 1.69 -8.21 7.34
N VAL A 360 2.95 -8.01 6.95
CA VAL A 360 3.92 -7.21 7.74
C VAL A 360 4.40 -5.99 6.96
N THR A 361 5.04 -6.24 5.80
CA THR A 361 5.74 -5.18 5.04
C THR A 361 4.74 -4.20 4.42
N THR A 362 3.74 -4.72 3.70
CA THR A 362 2.76 -3.89 2.98
C THR A 362 1.91 -3.03 3.92
N PRO A 363 1.30 -3.56 5.03
CA PRO A 363 0.57 -2.72 5.98
C PRO A 363 1.40 -1.57 6.54
N ARG A 364 2.65 -1.84 6.94
CA ARG A 364 3.56 -0.84 7.51
C ARG A 364 3.97 0.23 6.49
N ALA A 365 4.12 -0.15 5.22
CA ALA A 365 4.40 0.81 4.16
C ALA A 365 3.20 1.73 3.87
N ILE A 366 1.97 1.23 3.98
CA ILE A 366 0.75 2.03 3.81
C ILE A 366 0.53 2.97 5.00
N PHE A 367 0.71 2.47 6.22
CA PHE A 367 0.46 3.21 7.47
C PHE A 367 1.70 3.25 8.37
N PRO A 368 2.78 3.98 7.98
CA PRO A 368 4.08 3.91 8.68
C PRO A 368 4.05 4.47 10.11
N ALA A 369 3.08 5.31 10.44
CA ALA A 369 2.94 5.87 11.79
C ALA A 369 2.18 4.95 12.77
N ARG A 370 1.61 3.83 12.30
CA ARG A 370 0.81 2.91 13.14
C ARG A 370 1.63 1.70 13.60
N ARG A 371 1.32 1.19 14.76
CA ARG A 371 1.89 -0.05 15.30
C ARG A 371 1.02 -1.24 14.83
N ILE A 372 1.19 -1.66 13.58
CA ILE A 372 0.49 -2.76 12.91
C ILE A 372 1.49 -3.73 12.27
N GLY A 373 1.03 -4.86 11.74
CA GLY A 373 1.87 -5.86 11.08
C GLY A 373 2.79 -6.63 12.04
N ALA A 374 2.45 -6.68 13.33
CA ALA A 374 3.01 -7.59 14.33
C ALA A 374 1.95 -7.93 15.37
N LEU A 375 2.12 -9.07 16.04
CA LEU A 375 1.27 -9.60 17.08
C LEU A 375 2.02 -9.52 18.41
N GLU A 376 2.31 -8.29 18.85
CA GLU A 376 3.18 -7.98 19.98
C GLU A 376 2.50 -7.01 20.96
N ASP A 377 3.01 -6.95 22.19
CA ASP A 377 2.52 -6.05 23.21
C ASP A 377 2.49 -4.59 22.73
N GLY A 378 1.37 -3.91 22.98
CA GLY A 378 1.16 -2.52 22.59
C GLY A 378 0.97 -2.28 21.09
N TYR A 379 0.97 -3.32 20.25
CA TYR A 379 0.52 -3.22 18.87
C TYR A 379 -1.01 -3.22 18.81
N GLU A 380 -1.57 -2.66 17.75
CA GLU A 380 -3.00 -2.70 17.48
C GLU A 380 -3.49 -4.14 17.42
N ALA A 381 -4.56 -4.45 18.18
CA ALA A 381 -5.13 -5.78 18.24
C ALA A 381 -5.98 -6.08 17.01
N SER A 382 -5.32 -6.13 15.86
CA SER A 382 -5.89 -6.50 14.57
C SER A 382 -5.22 -7.79 14.09
N PHE A 383 -6.02 -8.85 13.89
CA PHE A 383 -5.51 -10.16 13.49
C PHE A 383 -6.57 -11.02 12.78
N LEU A 384 -6.06 -12.03 12.09
CA LEU A 384 -6.83 -13.09 11.45
C LEU A 384 -6.46 -14.43 12.08
N VAL A 385 -7.42 -15.33 12.18
CA VAL A 385 -7.19 -16.72 12.55
C VAL A 385 -7.47 -17.62 11.35
N LEU A 386 -6.45 -18.33 10.89
CA LEU A 386 -6.54 -19.27 9.77
C LEU A 386 -6.71 -20.69 10.31
N ARG A 387 -7.43 -21.54 9.59
CA ARG A 387 -7.63 -22.94 9.98
C ARG A 387 -6.42 -23.82 9.72
N GLU A 388 -5.57 -23.43 8.77
CA GLU A 388 -4.45 -24.20 8.25
C GLU A 388 -3.18 -23.34 8.21
N ASP A 389 -2.01 -23.98 8.17
CA ASP A 389 -0.72 -23.33 8.19
C ASP A 389 -0.37 -22.68 6.83
N PRO A 390 -0.33 -21.35 6.71
CA PRO A 390 0.03 -20.67 5.48
C PRO A 390 1.52 -20.81 5.12
N LEU A 391 2.38 -21.22 6.05
CA LEU A 391 3.78 -21.52 5.73
C LEU A 391 3.93 -22.88 5.02
N ALA A 392 3.00 -23.80 5.25
CA ALA A 392 2.93 -25.05 4.50
C ALA A 392 2.30 -24.85 3.12
N ASP A 393 1.19 -24.09 3.06
CA ASP A 393 0.46 -23.80 1.83
C ASP A 393 -0.19 -22.41 1.90
N MET A 394 0.20 -21.48 1.00
CA MET A 394 -0.36 -20.14 0.95
C MET A 394 -1.88 -20.11 0.68
N SER A 395 -2.45 -21.16 0.12
CA SER A 395 -3.91 -21.26 -0.06
C SER A 395 -4.68 -21.25 1.28
N ALA A 396 -4.03 -21.63 2.38
CA ALA A 396 -4.55 -21.56 3.75
C ALA A 396 -4.98 -20.14 4.17
N THR A 397 -4.42 -19.10 3.56
CA THR A 397 -4.82 -17.70 3.80
C THR A 397 -6.29 -17.41 3.46
N ARG A 398 -6.96 -18.30 2.72
CA ARG A 398 -8.38 -18.22 2.40
C ARG A 398 -9.28 -18.85 3.47
N SER A 399 -8.71 -19.64 4.39
CA SER A 399 -9.46 -20.40 5.42
C SER A 399 -9.65 -19.62 6.73
N ILE A 400 -10.02 -18.33 6.65
CA ILE A 400 -10.13 -17.44 7.81
C ILE A 400 -11.35 -17.81 8.65
N SER A 401 -11.14 -18.21 9.91
CA SER A 401 -12.19 -18.55 10.88
C SER A 401 -12.61 -17.37 11.75
N LEU A 402 -11.68 -16.44 12.06
CA LEU A 402 -11.95 -15.25 12.87
C LEU A 402 -11.21 -14.04 12.29
N ARG A 403 -11.87 -12.90 12.36
CA ARG A 403 -11.34 -11.58 11.99
C ARG A 403 -11.55 -10.64 13.15
N VAL A 404 -10.48 -10.02 13.62
CA VAL A 404 -10.53 -9.02 14.70
C VAL A 404 -9.78 -7.79 14.23
N LYS A 405 -10.39 -6.62 14.35
CA LYS A 405 -9.75 -5.34 14.04
C LYS A 405 -9.91 -4.40 15.22
N GLN A 406 -8.78 -3.89 15.71
CA GLN A 406 -8.76 -2.98 16.89
C GLN A 406 -9.50 -3.57 18.08
N GLY A 407 -9.36 -4.89 18.30
CA GLY A 407 -10.05 -5.62 19.37
C GLY A 407 -11.52 -5.95 19.10
N VAL A 408 -12.09 -5.51 17.96
CA VAL A 408 -13.49 -5.74 17.60
C VAL A 408 -13.60 -6.91 16.62
N PRO A 409 -14.33 -7.99 16.94
CA PRO A 409 -14.62 -9.06 16.00
C PRO A 409 -15.46 -8.55 14.81
N ILE A 410 -15.03 -8.87 13.60
CA ILE A 410 -15.75 -8.53 12.37
C ILE A 410 -16.66 -9.68 11.98
N GLN A 411 -17.93 -9.38 11.80
CA GLN A 411 -18.91 -10.28 11.20
C GLN A 411 -19.11 -9.88 9.74
N LEU A 412 -19.05 -10.86 8.86
CA LEU A 412 -19.35 -10.65 7.44
C LEU A 412 -20.84 -10.82 7.21
N ASP A 413 -21.38 -10.05 6.28
CA ASP A 413 -22.74 -10.25 5.79
C ASP A 413 -22.85 -11.64 5.11
N ARG A 414 -23.99 -12.30 5.33
CA ARG A 414 -24.26 -13.66 4.82
C ARG A 414 -24.57 -13.64 3.34
#